data_91ee46031b2c75ef67288ea73d9055d3
#
_entry.id   91ee46031b2c75ef67288ea73d9055d3
#
_cell.length_a   1.000
_cell.length_b   1.000
_cell.length_c   1.000
_cell.angle_alpha   90.00
_cell.angle_beta   90.00
_cell.angle_gamma   90.00
#
_symmetry.space_group_name_H-M   'P 1'
#
loop_
_entity.id
_entity.type
_entity.pdbx_description
1 polymer ?
#
loop_
_entity_poly.entity_id
_entity_poly.type
_entity_poly.pdbx_seq_one_letter_code
_entity_poly.pdbx_strand_id
1 'polypeptide(L)'
;MKSPVSVSWSFKVPTRIENTWRACSDTDRFNRAAGLGFEFEELPQDDGSVLRFGSINKFGLIIKWEELPFEFEAPNYFVSRRRFLSGPIAAVRTTCRLSENAEGTTIDYKVEFSPRNWISRPIVMAEANLNTKPQVGNTLKKLVRMLSGEVTNFDPPPPELSKGALKRLEAGLRNMDPAVANDLSKIIRQGSLQQQDRIKPLRVADRLKLDPTLVVESCLQGVRDGALELRWEMLCP
;
A
#
# COMPACT_ATOMS: atom_id res chain seq x y z
N MET A 1 32.23 -7.51 4.84
CA MET A 1 30.75 -7.26 4.93
C MET A 1 30.06 -8.59 5.14
N LYS A 2 29.19 -8.74 6.15
CA LYS A 2 28.49 -9.99 6.43
C LYS A 2 27.34 -10.17 5.47
N SER A 3 27.17 -11.37 4.90
CA SER A 3 26.08 -11.66 3.98
C SER A 3 24.71 -11.47 4.65
N PRO A 4 23.74 -10.79 4.00
CA PRO A 4 22.40 -10.62 4.53
C PRO A 4 21.68 -11.97 4.69
N VAL A 5 20.69 -12.02 5.56
CA VAL A 5 19.73 -13.15 5.62
C VAL A 5 18.62 -12.85 4.63
N SER A 6 18.34 -13.75 3.71
CA SER A 6 17.35 -13.50 2.66
C SER A 6 16.29 -14.60 2.57
N VAL A 7 15.08 -14.21 2.22
CA VAL A 7 13.98 -15.08 1.83
C VAL A 7 13.43 -14.60 0.50
N SER A 8 13.03 -15.54 -0.36
CA SER A 8 12.54 -15.23 -1.70
C SER A 8 11.39 -16.13 -2.10
N TRP A 9 10.59 -15.63 -3.05
CA TRP A 9 9.46 -16.31 -3.65
C TRP A 9 9.41 -15.99 -5.13
N SER A 10 8.90 -16.93 -5.92
CA SER A 10 8.61 -16.75 -7.34
C SER A 10 7.22 -17.30 -7.64
N PHE A 11 6.39 -16.50 -8.32
CA PHE A 11 5.03 -16.87 -8.69
C PHE A 11 4.74 -16.45 -10.13
N LYS A 12 3.92 -17.23 -10.82
CA LYS A 12 3.37 -16.88 -12.12
C LYS A 12 1.91 -16.48 -11.98
N VAL A 13 1.49 -15.45 -12.70
CA VAL A 13 0.10 -14.96 -12.74
C VAL A 13 -0.35 -14.79 -14.18
N PRO A 14 -1.59 -15.17 -14.55
CA PRO A 14 -2.09 -15.08 -15.93
C PRO A 14 -2.61 -13.67 -16.23
N THR A 15 -1.82 -12.64 -15.91
CA THR A 15 -2.16 -11.24 -16.12
C THR A 15 -1.00 -10.49 -16.75
N ARG A 16 -1.30 -9.40 -17.44
CA ARG A 16 -0.29 -8.50 -18.02
C ARG A 16 0.52 -7.82 -16.95
N ILE A 17 1.75 -7.47 -17.29
CA ILE A 17 2.73 -6.90 -16.37
C ILE A 17 2.24 -5.58 -15.75
N GLU A 18 1.49 -4.73 -16.49
CA GLU A 18 0.97 -3.47 -15.97
C GLU A 18 -0.05 -3.67 -14.83
N ASN A 19 -0.91 -4.70 -14.95
CA ASN A 19 -1.88 -5.02 -13.91
C ASN A 19 -1.19 -5.61 -12.68
N THR A 20 -0.20 -6.48 -12.90
CA THR A 20 0.63 -7.07 -11.86
C THR A 20 1.43 -5.99 -11.15
N TRP A 21 2.02 -5.05 -11.90
CA TRP A 21 2.74 -3.90 -11.36
C TRP A 21 1.87 -3.07 -10.40
N ARG A 22 0.67 -2.67 -10.84
CA ARG A 22 -0.25 -1.87 -10.01
C ARG A 22 -0.59 -2.55 -8.69
N ALA A 23 -0.67 -3.87 -8.67
CA ALA A 23 -0.96 -4.63 -7.47
C ALA A 23 0.27 -4.83 -6.56
N CYS A 24 1.46 -5.03 -7.15
CA CYS A 24 2.70 -5.28 -6.40
C CYS A 24 3.35 -3.99 -5.88
N SER A 25 3.27 -2.88 -6.63
CA SER A 25 3.91 -1.61 -6.27
C SER A 25 3.15 -0.84 -5.17
N ASP A 26 1.88 -1.17 -4.92
CA ASP A 26 1.14 -0.65 -3.77
C ASP A 26 1.58 -1.38 -2.49
N THR A 27 2.75 -0.99 -1.98
CA THR A 27 3.35 -1.61 -0.80
C THR A 27 2.55 -1.40 0.47
N ASP A 28 1.79 -0.32 0.58
CA ASP A 28 0.93 -0.07 1.74
C ASP A 28 -0.26 -1.04 1.76
N ARG A 29 -0.86 -1.29 0.59
CA ARG A 29 -1.89 -2.33 0.43
C ARG A 29 -1.34 -3.70 0.77
N PHE A 30 -0.16 -4.04 0.26
CA PHE A 30 0.51 -5.30 0.55
C PHE A 30 0.77 -5.48 2.04
N ASN A 31 1.29 -4.45 2.71
CA ASN A 31 1.55 -4.47 4.15
C ASN A 31 0.26 -4.68 4.96
N ARG A 32 -0.84 -4.00 4.59
CA ARG A 32 -2.15 -4.22 5.22
C ARG A 32 -2.66 -5.64 5.02
N ALA A 33 -2.56 -6.17 3.79
CA ALA A 33 -2.94 -7.55 3.46
C ALA A 33 -2.11 -8.59 4.23
N ALA A 34 -0.85 -8.25 4.53
CA ALA A 34 0.04 -9.05 5.35
C ALA A 34 -0.25 -8.93 6.87
N GLY A 35 -1.17 -8.06 7.28
CA GLY A 35 -1.45 -7.80 8.70
C GLY A 35 -0.32 -7.03 9.40
N LEU A 36 0.50 -6.31 8.63
CA LEU A 36 1.53 -5.44 9.17
C LEU A 36 0.91 -4.07 9.45
N GLY A 37 0.57 -3.80 10.72
CA GLY A 37 0.04 -2.51 11.18
C GLY A 37 1.15 -1.48 11.31
N PHE A 38 1.73 -1.06 10.18
CA PHE A 38 2.73 0.01 10.17
C PHE A 38 2.06 1.36 10.32
N GLU A 39 2.62 2.18 11.20
CA GLU A 39 2.27 3.59 11.34
C GLU A 39 3.40 4.41 10.73
N PHE A 40 3.05 5.47 9.98
CA PHE A 40 4.03 6.34 9.32
C PHE A 40 3.90 7.76 9.81
N GLU A 41 5.04 8.41 10.00
CA GLU A 41 5.19 9.82 10.34
C GLU A 41 6.08 10.48 9.30
N GLU A 42 5.64 11.62 8.76
CA GLU A 42 6.38 12.40 7.77
C GLU A 42 6.89 13.69 8.41
N LEU A 43 8.20 13.92 8.31
CA LEU A 43 8.87 15.10 8.85
C LEU A 43 9.43 15.95 7.71
N PRO A 44 8.79 17.09 7.37
CA PRO A 44 9.34 18.03 6.41
C PRO A 44 10.70 18.55 6.87
N GLN A 45 11.64 18.71 5.92
CA GLN A 45 12.98 19.27 6.14
C GLN A 45 13.08 20.66 5.52
N ASP A 46 14.04 21.44 5.98
CA ASP A 46 14.26 22.83 5.52
C ASP A 46 14.63 22.92 4.02
N ASP A 47 15.17 21.85 3.45
CA ASP A 47 15.51 21.76 2.02
C ASP A 47 14.33 21.33 1.13
N GLY A 48 13.13 21.20 1.71
CA GLY A 48 11.92 20.76 1.01
C GLY A 48 11.79 19.24 0.86
N SER A 49 12.75 18.46 1.33
CA SER A 49 12.65 17.00 1.39
C SER A 49 11.74 16.58 2.55
N VAL A 50 11.26 15.34 2.50
CA VAL A 50 10.45 14.74 3.57
C VAL A 50 11.11 13.46 4.04
N LEU A 51 11.42 13.40 5.33
CA LEU A 51 11.84 12.16 5.97
C LEU A 51 10.59 11.38 6.41
N ARG A 52 10.52 10.13 6.00
CA ARG A 52 9.43 9.22 6.38
C ARG A 52 9.93 8.19 7.38
N PHE A 53 9.31 8.16 8.55
CA PHE A 53 9.58 7.17 9.58
C PHE A 53 8.41 6.21 9.69
N GLY A 54 8.72 4.92 9.75
CA GLY A 54 7.75 3.90 10.05
C GLY A 54 7.91 3.39 11.48
N SER A 55 6.82 2.91 12.05
CA SER A 55 6.83 2.22 13.34
C SER A 55 5.87 1.03 13.35
N ILE A 56 6.17 0.07 14.21
CA ILE A 56 5.29 -1.06 14.53
C ILE A 56 5.41 -1.40 16.00
N ASN A 57 4.28 -1.69 16.63
CA ASN A 57 4.25 -2.24 17.99
C ASN A 57 4.27 -3.77 17.92
N LYS A 58 5.34 -4.38 18.43
CA LYS A 58 5.45 -5.84 18.60
C LYS A 58 5.61 -6.15 20.09
N PHE A 59 4.62 -6.80 20.69
CA PHE A 59 4.65 -7.22 22.09
C PHE A 59 4.93 -6.07 23.08
N GLY A 60 4.39 -4.88 22.82
CA GLY A 60 4.61 -3.69 23.65
C GLY A 60 5.91 -2.93 23.34
N LEU A 61 6.75 -3.43 22.42
CA LEU A 61 7.96 -2.75 21.98
C LEU A 61 7.71 -2.00 20.66
N ILE A 62 7.94 -0.71 20.67
CA ILE A 62 7.86 0.12 19.46
C ILE A 62 9.18 0.00 18.70
N ILE A 63 9.12 -0.57 17.51
CA ILE A 63 10.25 -0.68 16.59
C ILE A 63 10.09 0.43 15.56
N LYS A 64 11.08 1.31 15.44
CA LYS A 64 11.09 2.44 14.50
C LYS A 64 12.16 2.25 13.42
N TRP A 65 11.84 2.70 12.22
CA TRP A 65 12.78 2.74 11.10
C TRP A 65 12.56 4.00 10.26
N GLU A 66 13.58 4.37 9.51
CA GLU A 66 13.50 5.35 8.44
C GLU A 66 13.18 4.61 7.13
N GLU A 67 12.16 5.06 6.42
CA GLU A 67 11.83 4.61 5.08
C GLU A 67 12.69 5.39 4.09
N LEU A 68 13.61 4.70 3.41
CA LEU A 68 14.45 5.34 2.39
C LEU A 68 13.67 5.51 1.08
N PRO A 69 14.08 6.42 0.18
CA PRO A 69 13.42 6.65 -1.09
C PRO A 69 13.15 5.35 -1.85
N PHE A 70 11.94 5.25 -2.38
CA PHE A 70 11.48 4.12 -3.17
C PHE A 70 12.12 4.17 -4.56
N GLU A 71 12.85 3.13 -4.93
CA GLU A 71 13.48 3.01 -6.24
C GLU A 71 12.62 2.12 -7.14
N PHE A 72 12.34 2.54 -8.37
CA PHE A 72 11.56 1.73 -9.29
C PHE A 72 11.86 2.03 -10.76
N GLU A 73 11.57 1.06 -11.59
CA GLU A 73 11.48 1.17 -13.05
C GLU A 73 10.19 0.44 -13.46
N ALA A 74 9.14 1.21 -13.66
CA ALA A 74 7.84 0.66 -14.01
C ALA A 74 7.82 0.15 -15.46
N PRO A 75 7.22 -1.02 -15.72
CA PRO A 75 6.55 -1.93 -14.77
C PRO A 75 7.45 -3.08 -14.28
N ASN A 76 8.78 -2.96 -14.36
CA ASN A 76 9.71 -4.09 -14.29
C ASN A 76 10.18 -4.40 -12.86
N TYR A 77 10.52 -3.39 -12.06
CA TYR A 77 10.97 -3.64 -10.69
C TYR A 77 10.78 -2.47 -9.74
N PHE A 78 10.77 -2.77 -8.45
CA PHE A 78 10.96 -1.80 -7.38
C PHE A 78 11.85 -2.35 -6.26
N VAL A 79 12.42 -1.40 -5.50
CA VAL A 79 13.16 -1.65 -4.27
C VAL A 79 12.67 -0.71 -3.18
N SER A 80 12.25 -1.27 -2.05
CA SER A 80 11.98 -0.55 -0.81
C SER A 80 13.08 -0.86 0.19
N ARG A 81 13.56 0.15 0.91
CA ARG A 81 14.62 0.03 1.91
C ARG A 81 14.20 0.69 3.21
N ARG A 82 14.48 0.00 4.32
CA ARG A 82 14.20 0.44 5.68
C ARG A 82 15.47 0.41 6.50
N ARG A 83 15.78 1.50 7.17
CA ARG A 83 16.91 1.61 8.10
C ARG A 83 16.38 1.64 9.54
N PHE A 84 16.59 0.58 10.29
CA PHE A 84 16.07 0.47 11.64
C PHE A 84 16.92 1.27 12.63
N LEU A 85 16.25 2.07 13.48
CA LEU A 85 16.91 2.93 14.46
C LEU A 85 17.44 2.11 15.65
N SER A 86 16.77 0.99 15.98
CA SER A 86 17.12 0.12 17.10
C SER A 86 16.85 -1.34 16.80
N GLY A 87 17.20 -2.22 17.72
CA GLY A 87 16.92 -3.66 17.64
C GLY A 87 17.96 -4.47 16.85
N PRO A 88 17.72 -5.76 16.64
CA PRO A 88 18.67 -6.70 16.07
C PRO A 88 18.87 -6.54 14.56
N ILE A 89 17.91 -5.94 13.84
CA ILE A 89 17.94 -5.67 12.42
C ILE A 89 18.50 -4.26 12.21
N ALA A 90 19.49 -4.12 11.34
CA ALA A 90 20.01 -2.81 10.94
C ALA A 90 19.25 -2.25 9.73
N ALA A 91 18.96 -3.10 8.75
CA ALA A 91 18.24 -2.71 7.55
C ALA A 91 17.43 -3.88 6.97
N VAL A 92 16.35 -3.53 6.27
CA VAL A 92 15.60 -4.46 5.41
C VAL A 92 15.55 -3.88 4.00
N ARG A 93 15.81 -4.72 3.03
CA ARG A 93 15.64 -4.42 1.61
C ARG A 93 14.64 -5.39 1.01
N THR A 94 13.59 -4.85 0.42
CA THR A 94 12.60 -5.61 -0.35
C THR A 94 12.80 -5.32 -1.82
N THR A 95 12.91 -6.36 -2.64
CA THR A 95 13.01 -6.25 -4.10
C THR A 95 11.87 -7.04 -4.73
N CYS A 96 11.12 -6.43 -5.62
CA CYS A 96 10.16 -7.10 -6.48
C CYS A 96 10.60 -6.90 -7.92
N ARG A 97 10.70 -7.99 -8.68
CA ARG A 97 10.96 -7.97 -10.12
C ARG A 97 9.80 -8.63 -10.85
N LEU A 98 9.38 -8.02 -11.93
CA LEU A 98 8.33 -8.54 -12.79
C LEU A 98 8.93 -8.81 -14.17
N SER A 99 8.56 -9.94 -14.76
CA SER A 99 8.92 -10.28 -16.13
C SER A 99 7.71 -10.89 -16.84
N GLU A 100 7.40 -10.36 -18.03
CA GLU A 100 6.28 -10.83 -18.84
C GLU A 100 6.73 -11.91 -19.81
N ASN A 101 5.88 -12.89 -20.04
CA ASN A 101 6.02 -13.91 -21.05
C ASN A 101 4.66 -14.21 -21.70
N ALA A 102 4.62 -15.16 -22.64
CA ALA A 102 3.38 -15.54 -23.34
C ALA A 102 2.26 -16.06 -22.42
N GLU A 103 2.60 -16.56 -21.24
CA GLU A 103 1.64 -17.13 -20.26
C GLU A 103 1.17 -16.11 -19.21
N GLY A 104 1.74 -14.90 -19.19
CA GLY A 104 1.45 -13.83 -18.22
C GLY A 104 2.70 -13.23 -17.60
N THR A 105 2.65 -12.94 -16.30
CA THR A 105 3.73 -12.27 -15.58
C THR A 105 4.32 -13.17 -14.49
N THR A 106 5.65 -13.20 -14.39
CA THR A 106 6.37 -13.80 -13.26
C THR A 106 6.67 -12.70 -12.23
N ILE A 107 6.40 -12.98 -10.96
CA ILE A 107 6.68 -12.14 -9.80
C ILE A 107 7.82 -12.78 -9.03
N ASP A 108 9.00 -12.16 -9.02
CA ASP A 108 10.13 -12.53 -8.16
C ASP A 108 10.22 -11.55 -7.00
N TYR A 109 9.94 -12.02 -5.81
CA TYR A 109 9.89 -11.20 -4.60
C TYR A 109 10.96 -11.66 -3.62
N LYS A 110 11.80 -10.74 -3.14
CA LYS A 110 12.91 -11.03 -2.22
C LYS A 110 12.93 -10.03 -1.07
N VAL A 111 13.13 -10.54 0.14
CA VAL A 111 13.36 -9.73 1.34
C VAL A 111 14.71 -10.09 1.92
N GLU A 112 15.56 -9.08 2.14
CA GLU A 112 16.91 -9.20 2.65
C GLU A 112 17.03 -8.44 3.97
N PHE A 113 17.50 -9.11 4.99
CA PHE A 113 17.72 -8.57 6.32
C PHE A 113 19.21 -8.41 6.60
N SER A 114 19.63 -7.23 6.98
CA SER A 114 20.98 -6.96 7.46
C SER A 114 20.99 -7.02 8.99
N PRO A 115 21.62 -8.04 9.61
CA PRO A 115 21.78 -8.07 11.07
C PRO A 115 22.65 -6.89 11.53
N ARG A 116 22.29 -6.28 12.68
CA ARG A 116 23.07 -5.14 13.22
C ARG A 116 24.48 -5.56 13.61
N ASN A 117 24.63 -6.78 14.15
CA ASN A 117 25.91 -7.38 14.47
C ASN A 117 25.85 -8.91 14.34
N TRP A 118 26.95 -9.59 14.66
CA TRP A 118 27.01 -11.04 14.53
C TRP A 118 26.15 -11.79 15.57
N ILE A 119 25.98 -11.20 16.77
CA ILE A 119 25.16 -11.76 17.86
C ILE A 119 23.66 -11.72 17.47
N SER A 120 23.23 -10.69 16.74
CA SER A 120 21.84 -10.56 16.31
C SER A 120 21.47 -11.48 15.14
N ARG A 121 22.44 -12.10 14.46
CA ARG A 121 22.19 -12.93 13.27
C ARG A 121 21.22 -14.10 13.52
N PRO A 122 21.33 -14.90 14.60
CA PRO A 122 20.35 -15.96 14.87
C PRO A 122 18.92 -15.44 15.03
N ILE A 123 18.74 -14.29 15.71
CA ILE A 123 17.44 -13.65 15.90
C ILE A 123 16.86 -13.21 14.55
N VAL A 124 17.70 -12.60 13.70
CA VAL A 124 17.30 -12.17 12.34
C VAL A 124 16.96 -13.37 11.45
N MET A 125 17.68 -14.49 11.58
CA MET A 125 17.35 -15.73 10.87
C MET A 125 16.01 -16.31 11.32
N ALA A 126 15.72 -16.29 12.61
CA ALA A 126 14.43 -16.72 13.15
C ALA A 126 13.29 -15.82 12.62
N GLU A 127 13.44 -14.49 12.69
CA GLU A 127 12.46 -13.55 12.14
C GLU A 127 12.21 -13.78 10.65
N ALA A 128 13.27 -13.94 9.86
CA ALA A 128 13.17 -14.15 8.42
C ALA A 128 12.43 -15.46 8.07
N ASN A 129 12.76 -16.57 8.74
CA ASN A 129 12.26 -17.90 8.36
C ASN A 129 10.93 -18.26 9.04
N LEU A 130 10.74 -17.89 10.32
CA LEU A 130 9.55 -18.30 11.09
C LEU A 130 8.40 -17.29 10.98
N ASN A 131 8.71 -16.01 10.79
CA ASN A 131 7.69 -14.96 10.73
C ASN A 131 7.52 -14.42 9.30
N THR A 132 8.59 -13.83 8.72
CA THR A 132 8.48 -13.15 7.43
C THR A 132 8.18 -14.11 6.29
N LYS A 133 8.88 -15.24 6.23
CA LYS A 133 8.71 -16.19 5.13
C LYS A 133 7.29 -16.73 4.98
N PRO A 134 6.61 -17.22 6.03
CA PRO A 134 5.22 -17.65 5.92
C PRO A 134 4.25 -16.48 5.72
N GLN A 135 4.42 -15.36 6.41
CA GLN A 135 3.51 -14.20 6.34
C GLN A 135 3.50 -13.58 4.93
N VAL A 136 4.66 -13.21 4.42
CA VAL A 136 4.81 -12.64 3.06
C VAL A 136 4.42 -13.67 2.00
N GLY A 137 4.83 -14.94 2.15
CA GLY A 137 4.49 -15.99 1.21
C GLY A 137 2.99 -16.24 1.10
N ASN A 138 2.26 -16.24 2.22
CA ASN A 138 0.81 -16.36 2.22
C ASN A 138 0.13 -15.13 1.62
N THR A 139 0.67 -13.95 1.85
CA THR A 139 0.15 -12.71 1.25
C THR A 139 0.37 -12.70 -0.27
N LEU A 140 1.55 -13.10 -0.74
CA LEU A 140 1.82 -13.25 -2.17
C LEU A 140 0.88 -14.28 -2.82
N LYS A 141 0.61 -15.42 -2.17
CA LYS A 141 -0.38 -16.39 -2.67
C LYS A 141 -1.78 -15.80 -2.80
N LYS A 142 -2.23 -14.99 -1.81
CA LYS A 142 -3.51 -14.29 -1.91
C LYS A 142 -3.53 -13.29 -3.05
N LEU A 143 -2.42 -12.54 -3.24
CA LEU A 143 -2.25 -11.60 -4.35
C LEU A 143 -2.33 -12.31 -5.71
N VAL A 144 -1.64 -13.43 -5.87
CA VAL A 144 -1.66 -14.27 -7.08
C VAL A 144 -3.08 -14.73 -7.40
N ARG A 145 -3.81 -15.26 -6.42
CA ARG A 145 -5.19 -15.70 -6.58
C ARG A 145 -6.11 -14.55 -6.99
N MET A 146 -5.98 -13.38 -6.35
CA MET A 146 -6.72 -12.18 -6.72
C MET A 146 -6.43 -11.76 -8.18
N LEU A 147 -5.17 -11.75 -8.58
CA LEU A 147 -4.76 -11.43 -9.95
C LEU A 147 -5.23 -12.49 -10.97
N SER A 148 -5.44 -13.72 -10.54
CA SER A 148 -6.03 -14.80 -11.36
C SER A 148 -7.57 -14.72 -11.43
N GLY A 149 -8.20 -13.69 -10.85
CA GLY A 149 -9.64 -13.48 -10.88
C GLY A 149 -10.43 -14.22 -9.79
N GLU A 150 -9.74 -14.85 -8.83
CA GLU A 150 -10.40 -15.48 -7.70
C GLU A 150 -10.84 -14.42 -6.67
N VAL A 151 -11.98 -14.69 -6.01
CA VAL A 151 -12.41 -13.90 -4.86
C VAL A 151 -11.51 -14.22 -3.67
N THR A 152 -10.81 -13.22 -3.15
CA THR A 152 -9.91 -13.38 -2.00
C THR A 152 -10.19 -12.30 -0.94
N ASN A 153 -9.70 -12.55 0.27
CA ASN A 153 -9.65 -11.56 1.34
C ASN A 153 -8.28 -10.84 1.36
N PHE A 154 -7.74 -10.50 0.20
CA PHE A 154 -6.48 -9.74 0.10
C PHE A 154 -6.66 -8.34 0.67
N ASP A 155 -7.78 -7.69 0.35
CA ASP A 155 -8.13 -6.41 0.94
C ASP A 155 -8.93 -6.65 2.24
N PRO A 156 -8.46 -6.19 3.39
CA PRO A 156 -9.25 -6.25 4.60
C PRO A 156 -10.53 -5.41 4.43
N PRO A 157 -11.64 -5.80 5.05
CA PRO A 157 -12.85 -5.01 5.00
C PRO A 157 -12.56 -3.60 5.59
N PRO A 158 -13.21 -2.56 5.05
CA PRO A 158 -13.07 -1.22 5.60
C PRO A 158 -13.54 -1.20 7.06
N PRO A 159 -12.92 -0.38 7.92
CA PRO A 159 -13.35 -0.24 9.29
C PRO A 159 -14.78 0.33 9.33
N GLU A 160 -15.58 -0.15 10.28
CA GLU A 160 -16.93 0.41 10.51
C GLU A 160 -16.82 1.90 10.88
N LEU A 161 -17.59 2.71 10.19
CA LEU A 161 -17.63 4.14 10.48
C LEU A 161 -18.42 4.38 11.78
N SER A 162 -17.86 5.15 12.69
CA SER A 162 -18.57 5.58 13.89
C SER A 162 -19.79 6.45 13.52
N LYS A 163 -20.81 6.50 14.41
CA LYS A 163 -21.99 7.36 14.20
C LYS A 163 -21.62 8.83 13.92
N GLY A 164 -20.59 9.34 14.58
CA GLY A 164 -20.06 10.69 14.34
C GLY A 164 -19.44 10.86 12.96
N ALA A 165 -18.69 9.84 12.47
CA ALA A 165 -18.11 9.86 11.13
C ALA A 165 -19.19 9.80 10.04
N LEU A 166 -20.23 8.97 10.23
CA LEU A 166 -21.37 8.90 9.31
C LEU A 166 -22.10 10.24 9.21
N LYS A 167 -22.35 10.91 10.35
CA LYS A 167 -23.00 12.24 10.37
C LYS A 167 -22.16 13.29 9.65
N ARG A 168 -20.83 13.28 9.83
CA ARG A 168 -19.93 14.20 9.09
C ARG A 168 -19.93 13.90 7.60
N LEU A 169 -19.88 12.64 7.22
CA LEU A 169 -19.95 12.22 5.81
C LEU A 169 -21.26 12.74 5.16
N GLU A 170 -22.42 12.49 5.78
CA GLU A 170 -23.71 12.94 5.28
C GLU A 170 -23.78 14.47 5.15
N ALA A 171 -23.24 15.20 6.12
CA ALA A 171 -23.17 16.66 6.06
C ALA A 171 -22.28 17.14 4.90
N GLY A 172 -21.11 16.53 4.73
CA GLY A 172 -20.14 16.93 3.69
C GLY A 172 -20.53 16.50 2.27
N LEU A 173 -21.44 15.56 2.10
CA LEU A 173 -21.98 15.15 0.80
C LEU A 173 -23.26 15.91 0.40
N ARG A 174 -23.86 16.69 1.29
CA ARG A 174 -25.19 17.28 1.12
C ARG A 174 -25.32 18.21 -0.09
N ASN A 175 -24.27 18.97 -0.39
CA ASN A 175 -24.27 20.00 -1.42
C ASN A 175 -23.69 19.51 -2.76
N MET A 176 -23.38 18.23 -2.87
CA MET A 176 -22.87 17.60 -4.08
C MET A 176 -24.01 17.19 -5.01
N ASP A 177 -23.70 16.92 -6.28
CA ASP A 177 -24.64 16.27 -7.17
C ASP A 177 -25.14 14.94 -6.54
N PRO A 178 -26.45 14.65 -6.53
CA PRO A 178 -27.00 13.49 -5.83
C PRO A 178 -26.43 12.14 -6.30
N ALA A 179 -26.16 11.98 -7.61
CA ALA A 179 -25.62 10.75 -8.16
C ALA A 179 -24.16 10.54 -7.73
N VAL A 180 -23.36 11.62 -7.74
CA VAL A 180 -21.99 11.63 -7.27
C VAL A 180 -21.92 11.38 -5.76
N ALA A 181 -22.77 12.05 -4.97
CA ALA A 181 -22.83 11.89 -3.51
C ALA A 181 -23.18 10.44 -3.12
N ASN A 182 -24.14 9.82 -3.82
CA ASN A 182 -24.54 8.43 -3.56
C ASN A 182 -23.42 7.44 -3.90
N ASP A 183 -22.72 7.63 -5.03
CA ASP A 183 -21.60 6.77 -5.43
C ASP A 183 -20.43 6.91 -4.44
N LEU A 184 -20.06 8.14 -4.07
CA LEU A 184 -19.01 8.38 -3.07
C LEU A 184 -19.37 7.84 -1.68
N SER A 185 -20.63 7.98 -1.27
CA SER A 185 -21.12 7.38 -0.02
C SER A 185 -20.93 5.86 -0.01
N LYS A 186 -21.21 5.18 -1.12
CA LYS A 186 -20.96 3.72 -1.25
C LYS A 186 -19.47 3.40 -1.17
N ILE A 187 -18.61 4.16 -1.89
CA ILE A 187 -17.17 3.96 -1.85
C ILE A 187 -16.64 4.13 -0.43
N ILE A 188 -17.04 5.19 0.27
CA ILE A 188 -16.55 5.50 1.63
C ILE A 188 -17.07 4.50 2.67
N ARG A 189 -18.29 3.97 2.51
CA ARG A 189 -18.87 3.02 3.47
C ARG A 189 -18.46 1.58 3.21
N GLN A 190 -18.27 1.18 1.96
CA GLN A 190 -18.16 -0.22 1.55
C GLN A 190 -16.96 -0.51 0.66
N GLY A 191 -16.33 0.52 0.11
CA GLY A 191 -15.18 0.39 -0.77
C GLY A 191 -13.95 -0.10 -0.02
N SER A 192 -13.00 -0.70 -0.74
CA SER A 192 -11.69 -1.01 -0.19
C SER A 192 -10.96 0.27 0.22
N LEU A 193 -9.99 0.16 1.14
CA LEU A 193 -9.17 1.30 1.56
C LEU A 193 -8.52 2.03 0.38
N GLN A 194 -8.13 1.32 -0.69
CA GLN A 194 -7.62 1.96 -1.91
C GLN A 194 -8.67 2.78 -2.64
N GLN A 195 -9.92 2.32 -2.68
CA GLN A 195 -11.00 3.09 -3.31
C GLN A 195 -11.32 4.34 -2.52
N GLN A 196 -11.17 4.28 -1.18
CA GLN A 196 -11.38 5.41 -0.28
C GLN A 196 -10.21 6.40 -0.33
N ASP A 197 -8.96 5.90 -0.37
CA ASP A 197 -7.75 6.73 -0.31
C ASP A 197 -7.52 7.52 -1.61
N ARG A 198 -7.92 6.98 -2.76
CA ARG A 198 -7.64 7.56 -4.08
C ARG A 198 -8.88 7.65 -4.95
N ILE A 199 -9.79 8.52 -4.57
CA ILE A 199 -10.96 8.85 -5.38
C ILE A 199 -10.50 9.66 -6.60
N LYS A 200 -10.71 9.11 -7.80
CA LYS A 200 -10.37 9.73 -9.09
C LYS A 200 -11.65 10.27 -9.75
N PRO A 201 -11.90 11.59 -9.75
CA PRO A 201 -13.16 12.17 -10.25
C PRO A 201 -13.50 11.75 -11.68
N LEU A 202 -12.50 11.72 -12.58
CA LEU A 202 -12.73 11.31 -13.98
C LEU A 202 -13.19 9.86 -14.09
N ARG A 203 -12.70 8.94 -13.25
CA ARG A 203 -13.20 7.55 -13.23
C ARG A 203 -14.61 7.44 -12.63
N VAL A 204 -14.97 8.33 -11.72
CA VAL A 204 -16.35 8.44 -11.20
C VAL A 204 -17.26 8.90 -12.34
N ALA A 205 -16.85 9.92 -13.11
CA ALA A 205 -17.58 10.41 -14.28
C ALA A 205 -17.83 9.31 -15.32
N ASP A 206 -16.79 8.57 -15.69
CA ASP A 206 -16.88 7.46 -16.64
C ASP A 206 -17.86 6.37 -16.16
N ARG A 207 -17.79 6.00 -14.87
CA ARG A 207 -18.65 4.98 -14.27
C ARG A 207 -20.11 5.40 -14.21
N LEU A 208 -20.37 6.65 -13.83
CA LEU A 208 -21.72 7.22 -13.72
C LEU A 208 -22.26 7.72 -15.05
N LYS A 209 -21.42 7.81 -16.10
CA LYS A 209 -21.74 8.42 -17.40
C LYS A 209 -22.25 9.86 -17.26
N LEU A 210 -21.59 10.62 -16.39
CA LEU A 210 -21.85 12.03 -16.13
C LEU A 210 -20.78 12.91 -16.78
N ASP A 211 -21.11 14.21 -16.93
CA ASP A 211 -20.14 15.20 -17.37
C ASP A 211 -18.94 15.24 -16.40
N PRO A 212 -17.70 15.12 -16.90
CA PRO A 212 -16.50 15.17 -16.08
C PRO A 212 -16.38 16.46 -15.24
N THR A 213 -16.81 17.59 -15.80
CA THR A 213 -16.78 18.89 -15.12
C THR A 213 -17.71 18.88 -13.90
N LEU A 214 -18.95 18.42 -14.09
CA LEU A 214 -19.92 18.29 -12.98
C LEU A 214 -19.37 17.43 -11.85
N VAL A 215 -18.72 16.29 -12.18
CA VAL A 215 -18.16 15.40 -11.16
C VAL A 215 -16.97 16.01 -10.43
N VAL A 216 -16.09 16.71 -11.15
CA VAL A 216 -14.95 17.43 -10.53
C VAL A 216 -15.47 18.52 -9.61
N GLU A 217 -16.41 19.35 -10.04
CA GLU A 217 -17.02 20.39 -9.21
C GLU A 217 -17.69 19.83 -7.97
N SER A 218 -18.43 18.73 -8.11
CA SER A 218 -19.03 18.01 -6.97
C SER A 218 -17.96 17.49 -6.00
N CYS A 219 -16.86 16.93 -6.47
CA CYS A 219 -15.76 16.49 -5.61
C CYS A 219 -15.09 17.67 -4.88
N LEU A 220 -14.88 18.80 -5.57
CA LEU A 220 -14.35 20.02 -4.94
C LEU A 220 -15.31 20.57 -3.88
N GLN A 221 -16.62 20.49 -4.12
CA GLN A 221 -17.62 20.84 -3.09
C GLN A 221 -17.50 19.91 -1.87
N GLY A 222 -17.30 18.60 -2.08
CA GLY A 222 -17.06 17.63 -1.01
C GLY A 222 -15.78 17.92 -0.21
N VAL A 223 -14.73 18.44 -0.85
CA VAL A 223 -13.51 18.91 -0.17
C VAL A 223 -13.84 20.13 0.70
N ARG A 224 -14.54 21.10 0.15
CA ARG A 224 -14.96 22.33 0.87
C ARG A 224 -15.81 22.01 2.10
N ASP A 225 -16.70 21.03 1.99
CA ASP A 225 -17.63 20.63 3.04
C ASP A 225 -17.03 19.56 3.99
N GLY A 226 -15.77 19.15 3.78
CA GLY A 226 -15.01 18.27 4.67
C GLY A 226 -15.33 16.77 4.56
N ALA A 227 -16.00 16.33 3.47
CA ALA A 227 -16.19 14.91 3.17
C ALA A 227 -14.96 14.29 2.50
N LEU A 228 -14.20 15.08 1.76
CA LEU A 228 -13.04 14.69 0.99
C LEU A 228 -11.83 15.54 1.36
N GLU A 229 -10.65 15.06 1.04
CA GLU A 229 -9.39 15.79 1.14
C GLU A 229 -8.75 15.88 -0.25
N LEU A 230 -8.27 17.06 -0.64
CA LEU A 230 -7.53 17.24 -1.88
C LEU A 230 -6.06 16.91 -1.63
N ARG A 231 -5.53 15.95 -2.37
CA ARG A 231 -4.10 15.60 -2.36
C ARG A 231 -3.49 15.81 -3.73
N TRP A 232 -2.32 16.40 -3.75
CA TRP A 232 -1.51 16.53 -4.95
C TRP A 232 -0.55 15.36 -5.04
N GLU A 233 -0.60 14.63 -6.13
CA GLU A 233 0.35 13.56 -6.44
C GLU A 233 1.15 13.96 -7.69
N MET A 234 2.47 14.00 -7.58
CA MET A 234 3.32 14.06 -8.76
C MET A 234 3.48 12.64 -9.32
N LEU A 235 2.99 12.43 -10.53
CA LEU A 235 3.32 11.23 -11.27
C LEU A 235 4.74 11.41 -11.81
N CYS A 236 5.66 10.55 -11.40
CA CYS A 236 6.95 10.46 -12.06
C CYS A 236 6.71 9.98 -13.50
N PRO A 237 7.18 10.70 -14.54
CA PRO A 237 6.99 10.35 -15.94
C PRO A 237 7.63 9.01 -16.31
#